data_a50170ebfe00b2c49815b1cf5477bb5f
#
_entry.id   a50170ebfe00b2c49815b1cf5477bb5f
#
_cell.length_a   1.000
_cell.length_b   1.000
_cell.length_c   1.000
_cell.angle_alpha   90.00
_cell.angle_beta   90.00
_cell.angle_gamma   90.00
#
_symmetry.space_group_name_H-M   'P 1'
#
loop_
_entity.id
_entity.type
_entity.pdbx_description
1 polymer ?
#
loop_
_entity_poly.entity_id
_entity_poly.type
_entity_poly.pdbx_seq_one_letter_code
_entity_poly.pdbx_strand_id
1 'polypeptide(L)'
;GCLLVMWHTPLYSSGFHRGSGDKMRPLWQLLDRQGADLVLSGHEHFYERFDPLDAEGRPPGDGQAPRQFVVGTGGARLYGFWKPPYRSQARVLEHGVLQLALERGRYSWRFIDVAGRVRDAGVARCRRTMN
;
A
#
# COMPACT_ATOMS: atom_id res chain seq x y z
N GLY A 1 10.64 6.11 14.85
CA GLY A 1 10.46 4.82 14.15
C GLY A 1 9.53 4.98 12.96
N CYS A 2 9.25 3.88 12.27
CA CYS A 2 8.26 3.86 11.20
C CYS A 2 6.87 3.56 11.77
N LEU A 3 5.85 4.23 11.28
CA LEU A 3 4.45 3.99 11.67
C LEU A 3 3.74 3.20 10.55
N LEU A 4 3.44 1.94 10.86
CA LEU A 4 2.66 1.04 10.01
C LEU A 4 1.22 0.95 10.54
N VAL A 5 0.26 1.07 9.64
CA VAL A 5 -1.16 0.91 9.96
C VAL A 5 -1.78 -0.12 9.03
N MET A 6 -2.72 -0.91 9.53
CA MET A 6 -3.40 -1.96 8.78
C MET A 6 -4.91 -1.85 8.95
N TRP A 7 -5.64 -1.97 7.84
CA TRP A 7 -7.10 -2.16 7.82
C TRP A 7 -7.53 -2.87 6.53
N HIS A 8 -8.78 -3.33 6.50
CA HIS A 8 -9.24 -4.20 5.42
C HIS A 8 -9.40 -3.48 4.07
N THR A 9 -10.13 -2.37 4.03
CA THR A 9 -10.53 -1.70 2.79
C THR A 9 -9.54 -0.63 2.36
N PRO A 10 -8.92 -0.75 1.17
CA PRO A 10 -7.95 0.24 0.70
C PRO A 10 -8.62 1.57 0.33
N LEU A 11 -7.90 2.69 0.48
CA LEU A 11 -8.32 3.97 -0.10
C LEU A 11 -8.07 3.97 -1.60
N TYR A 12 -6.92 3.49 -2.04
CA TYR A 12 -6.52 3.40 -3.45
C TYR A 12 -6.54 1.96 -3.92
N SER A 13 -7.12 1.72 -5.10
CA SER A 13 -7.16 0.40 -5.71
C SER A 13 -7.44 0.49 -7.20
N SER A 14 -6.79 -0.35 -7.98
CA SER A 14 -7.14 -0.61 -9.38
C SER A 14 -8.19 -1.73 -9.53
N GLY A 15 -8.75 -2.21 -8.43
CA GLY A 15 -9.71 -3.31 -8.39
C GLY A 15 -11.14 -2.92 -8.70
N PHE A 16 -11.99 -3.93 -8.65
CA PHE A 16 -13.41 -3.83 -9.01
C PHE A 16 -14.28 -3.19 -7.92
N HIS A 17 -13.95 -3.35 -6.65
CA HIS A 17 -14.76 -2.89 -5.52
C HIS A 17 -14.73 -1.36 -5.41
N ARG A 18 -15.60 -0.74 -6.17
CA ARG A 18 -15.75 0.72 -6.19
C ARG A 18 -16.47 1.23 -4.93
N GLY A 19 -16.10 2.41 -4.49
CA GLY A 19 -16.90 3.20 -3.54
C GLY A 19 -16.66 2.93 -2.07
N SER A 20 -15.95 1.86 -1.70
CA SER A 20 -15.57 1.63 -0.31
C SER A 20 -14.36 2.48 0.11
N GLY A 21 -13.49 2.80 -0.83
CA GLY A 21 -12.27 3.56 -0.57
C GLY A 21 -12.52 4.97 -0.02
N ASP A 22 -13.50 5.69 -0.54
CA ASP A 22 -13.78 7.05 -0.12
C ASP A 22 -14.15 7.17 1.37
N LYS A 23 -14.72 6.11 1.94
CA LYS A 23 -15.00 6.04 3.39
C LYS A 23 -13.74 6.08 4.23
N MET A 24 -12.61 5.66 3.67
CA MET A 24 -11.31 5.64 4.35
C MET A 24 -10.57 6.97 4.26
N ARG A 25 -11.04 7.91 3.44
CA ARG A 25 -10.38 9.20 3.24
C ARG A 25 -10.19 10.01 4.53
N PRO A 26 -11.19 10.16 5.41
CA PRO A 26 -10.99 10.90 6.66
C PRO A 26 -9.92 10.24 7.56
N LEU A 27 -9.88 8.91 7.60
CA LEU A 27 -8.85 8.19 8.34
C LEU A 27 -7.47 8.39 7.70
N TRP A 28 -7.39 8.34 6.38
CA TRP A 28 -6.14 8.61 5.66
C TRP A 28 -5.60 10.01 5.97
N GLN A 29 -6.47 11.03 5.94
CA GLN A 29 -6.10 12.40 6.31
C GLN A 29 -5.54 12.49 7.73
N LEU A 30 -6.14 11.77 8.68
CA LEU A 30 -5.63 11.72 10.05
C LEU A 30 -4.24 11.09 10.10
N LEU A 31 -4.06 9.93 9.45
CA LEU A 31 -2.80 9.19 9.45
C LEU A 31 -1.69 9.97 8.74
N ASP A 32 -2.03 10.65 7.67
CA ASP A 32 -1.08 11.51 6.95
C ASP A 32 -0.56 12.63 7.87
N ARG A 33 -1.46 13.31 8.58
CA ARG A 33 -1.07 14.31 9.58
C ARG A 33 -0.25 13.75 10.74
N GLN A 34 -0.49 12.48 11.11
CA GLN A 34 0.24 11.80 12.19
C GLN A 34 1.57 11.19 11.73
N GLY A 35 1.93 11.37 10.47
CA GLY A 35 3.20 10.88 9.94
C GLY A 35 3.25 9.37 9.67
N ALA A 36 2.10 8.73 9.41
CA ALA A 36 2.08 7.33 9.01
C ALA A 36 2.93 7.11 7.74
N ASP A 37 3.70 6.05 7.73
CA ASP A 37 4.60 5.71 6.63
C ASP A 37 3.97 4.72 5.67
N LEU A 38 3.28 3.72 6.23
CA LEU A 38 2.76 2.56 5.51
C LEU A 38 1.32 2.28 5.89
N VAL A 39 0.52 1.97 4.89
CA VAL A 39 -0.82 1.43 5.05
C VAL A 39 -0.91 0.10 4.32
N LEU A 40 -1.25 -0.96 5.05
CA LEU A 40 -1.54 -2.27 4.48
C LEU A 40 -3.03 -2.50 4.44
N SER A 41 -3.52 -2.95 3.29
CA SER A 41 -4.92 -3.31 3.09
C SER A 41 -5.05 -4.63 2.34
N GLY A 42 -6.19 -5.29 2.52
CA GLY A 42 -6.59 -6.46 1.76
C GLY A 42 -7.74 -6.14 0.82
N HIS A 43 -8.85 -6.85 0.95
CA HIS A 43 -10.11 -6.65 0.23
C HIS A 43 -10.07 -6.98 -1.26
N GLU A 44 -9.14 -6.42 -2.00
CA GLU A 44 -8.90 -6.73 -3.41
C GLU A 44 -7.95 -7.93 -3.51
N HIS A 45 -8.32 -8.94 -4.30
CA HIS A 45 -7.59 -10.20 -4.38
C HIS A 45 -6.45 -10.15 -5.40
N PHE A 46 -5.51 -9.27 -5.14
CA PHE A 46 -4.25 -9.11 -5.87
C PHE A 46 -3.22 -8.39 -5.00
N TYR A 47 -2.02 -8.21 -5.52
CA TYR A 47 -1.01 -7.33 -4.95
C TYR A 47 -0.91 -6.05 -5.77
N GLU A 48 -0.94 -4.90 -5.08
CA GLU A 48 -0.70 -3.59 -5.69
C GLU A 48 0.02 -2.66 -4.72
N ARG A 49 1.06 -1.99 -5.21
CA ARG A 49 1.80 -0.99 -4.45
C ARG A 49 1.72 0.35 -5.14
N PHE A 50 1.44 1.39 -4.37
CA PHE A 50 1.31 2.76 -4.85
C PHE A 50 2.53 3.62 -4.54
N ASP A 51 2.66 4.75 -5.24
CA ASP A 51 3.45 5.87 -4.75
C ASP A 51 2.94 6.34 -3.39
N PRO A 52 3.76 7.05 -2.59
CA PRO A 52 3.21 7.83 -1.48
C PRO A 52 2.19 8.84 -2.02
N LEU A 53 0.99 8.84 -1.44
CA LEU A 53 -0.13 9.68 -1.90
C LEU A 53 -0.82 10.37 -0.72
N ASP A 54 -1.16 11.64 -0.89
CA ASP A 54 -2.05 12.34 0.03
C ASP A 54 -3.49 11.81 -0.06
N ALA A 55 -4.39 12.28 0.77
CA ALA A 55 -5.77 11.81 0.80
C ALA A 55 -6.57 12.16 -0.49
N GLU A 56 -6.08 13.06 -1.31
CA GLU A 56 -6.66 13.47 -2.58
C GLU A 56 -6.03 12.72 -3.78
N GLY A 57 -5.13 11.78 -3.51
CA GLY A 57 -4.48 10.96 -4.54
C GLY A 57 -3.35 11.65 -5.27
N ARG A 58 -2.76 12.68 -4.68
CA ARG A 58 -1.64 13.42 -5.27
C ARG A 58 -0.33 13.00 -4.62
N PRO A 59 0.75 12.88 -5.38
CA PRO A 59 2.07 12.74 -4.77
C PRO A 59 2.43 14.03 -4.05
N PRO A 60 2.87 13.97 -2.79
CA PRO A 60 3.27 15.16 -2.05
C PRO A 60 4.55 15.75 -2.64
N GLY A 61 4.64 17.08 -2.66
CA GLY A 61 5.81 17.78 -3.21
C GLY A 61 7.11 17.52 -2.46
N ASP A 62 7.03 17.16 -1.19
CA ASP A 62 8.16 16.78 -0.34
C ASP A 62 8.40 15.27 -0.28
N GLY A 63 7.61 14.47 -1.02
CA GLY A 63 7.66 13.01 -1.02
C GLY A 63 7.15 12.35 0.26
N GLN A 64 6.52 13.11 1.15
CA GLN A 64 6.10 12.64 2.47
C GLN A 64 4.61 12.43 2.60
N ALA A 65 4.14 11.27 2.16
CA ALA A 65 2.77 10.79 2.40
C ALA A 65 2.80 9.30 2.71
N PRO A 66 1.72 8.72 3.25
CA PRO A 66 1.64 7.29 3.45
C PRO A 66 1.71 6.53 2.12
N ARG A 67 2.41 5.40 2.11
CA ARG A 67 2.42 4.47 0.98
C ARG A 67 1.45 3.32 1.24
N GLN A 68 0.55 3.07 0.30
CA GLN A 68 -0.39 1.96 0.40
C GLN A 68 0.13 0.72 -0.32
N PHE A 69 -0.05 -0.42 0.33
CA PHE A 69 0.05 -1.76 -0.24
C PHE A 69 -1.30 -2.45 -0.13
N VAL A 70 -1.81 -2.95 -1.23
CA VAL A 70 -2.95 -3.87 -1.25
C VAL A 70 -2.40 -5.28 -1.37
N VAL A 71 -2.75 -6.16 -0.41
CA VAL A 71 -2.20 -7.52 -0.32
C VAL A 71 -3.33 -8.48 0.00
N GLY A 72 -4.17 -8.77 -0.99
CA GLY A 72 -5.27 -9.73 -0.87
C GLY A 72 -4.94 -11.09 -1.49
N THR A 73 -3.70 -11.55 -1.35
CA THR A 73 -3.12 -12.68 -2.10
C THR A 73 -2.93 -13.95 -1.28
N GLY A 74 -3.53 -14.02 -0.08
CA GLY A 74 -3.28 -15.10 0.88
C GLY A 74 -4.01 -16.42 0.61
N GLY A 75 -4.81 -16.53 -0.48
CA GLY A 75 -5.48 -17.79 -0.82
C GLY A 75 -6.87 -17.67 -1.40
N ALA A 76 -7.54 -16.52 -1.26
CA ALA A 76 -8.82 -16.30 -1.90
C ALA A 76 -8.66 -16.22 -3.44
N ARG A 77 -9.75 -16.49 -4.17
CA ARG A 77 -9.73 -16.44 -5.63
C ARG A 77 -9.22 -15.08 -6.12
N LEU A 78 -8.18 -15.10 -6.93
CA LEU A 78 -7.64 -13.90 -7.56
C LEU A 78 -8.58 -13.41 -8.66
N TYR A 79 -8.62 -12.08 -8.84
CA TYR A 79 -9.30 -11.46 -9.98
C TYR A 79 -8.50 -10.24 -10.45
N GLY A 80 -8.67 -9.88 -11.72
CA GLY A 80 -7.80 -8.91 -12.38
C GLY A 80 -8.01 -7.45 -11.97
N PHE A 81 -7.20 -6.62 -12.54
CA PHE A 81 -7.26 -5.17 -12.40
C PHE A 81 -8.25 -4.58 -13.40
N TRP A 82 -9.16 -3.74 -12.94
CA TRP A 82 -10.25 -3.18 -13.75
C TRP A 82 -10.02 -1.73 -14.16
N LYS A 83 -9.15 -1.03 -13.44
CA LYS A 83 -8.80 0.35 -13.71
C LYS A 83 -7.38 0.47 -14.24
N PRO A 84 -7.10 1.50 -15.06
CA PRO A 84 -5.72 1.84 -15.40
C PRO A 84 -4.89 2.09 -14.15
N PRO A 85 -3.58 1.82 -14.19
CA PRO A 85 -2.70 2.06 -13.06
C PRO A 85 -2.53 3.57 -12.83
N TYR A 86 -3.26 4.13 -11.88
CA TYR A 86 -3.03 5.50 -11.42
C TYR A 86 -2.10 5.49 -10.21
N ARG A 87 -0.87 5.97 -10.40
CA ARG A 87 0.16 5.99 -9.36
C ARG A 87 0.49 4.61 -8.75
N SER A 88 0.04 3.57 -9.41
CA SER A 88 0.40 2.19 -9.10
C SER A 88 1.80 1.89 -9.65
N GLN A 89 2.70 1.47 -8.80
CA GLN A 89 4.09 1.20 -9.13
C GLN A 89 4.36 -0.29 -9.37
N ALA A 90 3.55 -1.15 -8.79
CA ALA A 90 3.64 -2.60 -8.98
C ALA A 90 2.26 -3.23 -8.88
N ARG A 91 2.01 -4.21 -9.75
CA ARG A 91 0.78 -5.00 -9.81
C ARG A 91 1.12 -6.45 -10.07
N VAL A 92 0.69 -7.34 -9.20
CA VAL A 92 0.94 -8.78 -9.35
C VAL A 92 -0.36 -9.55 -9.12
N LEU A 93 -0.74 -10.38 -10.08
CA LEU A 93 -1.92 -11.24 -10.00
C LEU A 93 -1.48 -12.68 -9.73
N GLU A 94 -0.91 -12.90 -8.55
CA GLU A 94 -0.50 -14.22 -8.08
C GLU A 94 -0.68 -14.31 -6.56
N HIS A 95 -0.89 -15.52 -6.06
CA HIS A 95 -0.85 -15.76 -4.61
C HIS A 95 0.57 -15.58 -4.08
N GLY A 96 0.67 -15.04 -2.90
CA GLY A 96 1.96 -14.77 -2.27
C GLY A 96 1.82 -13.99 -0.98
N VAL A 97 2.95 -13.57 -0.45
CA VAL A 97 3.05 -12.82 0.79
C VAL A 97 3.91 -11.57 0.64
N LEU A 98 3.54 -10.53 1.37
CA LEU A 98 4.38 -9.35 1.52
C LEU A 98 5.23 -9.50 2.77
N GLN A 99 6.53 -9.53 2.59
CA GLN A 99 7.51 -9.46 3.67
C GLN A 99 7.92 -8.00 3.87
N LEU A 100 7.78 -7.50 5.09
CA LEU A 100 8.22 -6.16 5.48
C LEU A 100 9.33 -6.26 6.52
N ALA A 101 10.34 -5.42 6.39
CA ALA A 101 11.32 -5.17 7.43
C ALA A 101 11.23 -3.70 7.85
N LEU A 102 10.93 -3.48 9.13
CA LEU A 102 10.87 -2.14 9.72
C LEU A 102 12.15 -1.93 10.54
N GLU A 103 12.93 -0.95 10.14
CA GLU A 103 14.19 -0.61 10.79
C GLU A 103 14.13 0.83 11.31
N ARG A 104 15.19 1.25 11.97
CA ARG A 104 15.27 2.64 12.44
C ARG A 104 15.36 3.61 11.26
N GLY A 105 14.29 4.36 11.01
CA GLY A 105 14.25 5.40 9.98
C GLY A 105 14.06 4.91 8.53
N ARG A 106 13.87 3.62 8.32
CA ARG A 106 13.60 3.06 7.00
C ARG A 106 12.76 1.79 7.07
N TYR A 107 12.16 1.44 5.95
CA TYR A 107 11.49 0.15 5.77
C TYR A 107 11.83 -0.42 4.40
N SER A 108 11.78 -1.74 4.29
CA SER A 108 11.92 -2.46 3.03
C SER A 108 10.81 -3.48 2.85
N TRP A 109 10.55 -3.83 1.60
CA TRP A 109 9.52 -4.78 1.25
C TRP A 109 9.97 -5.74 0.16
N ARG A 110 9.38 -6.94 0.18
CA ARG A 110 9.47 -7.95 -0.87
C ARG A 110 8.11 -8.63 -0.98
N PHE A 111 7.52 -8.63 -2.17
CA PHE A 111 6.39 -9.49 -2.46
C PHE A 111 6.91 -10.79 -3.07
N ILE A 112 6.63 -11.90 -2.42
CA ILE A 112 7.15 -13.23 -2.78
C ILE A 112 5.95 -14.10 -3.16
N ASP A 113 5.92 -14.58 -4.41
CA ASP A 113 4.86 -15.44 -4.90
C ASP A 113 4.99 -16.89 -4.39
N VAL A 114 3.97 -17.71 -4.65
CA VAL A 114 3.95 -19.12 -4.21
C VAL A 114 5.05 -19.98 -4.84
N ALA A 115 5.67 -19.52 -5.94
CA ALA A 115 6.83 -20.17 -6.54
C ALA A 115 8.16 -19.72 -5.90
N GLY A 116 8.11 -18.84 -4.88
CA GLY A 116 9.29 -18.31 -4.22
C GLY A 116 9.99 -17.18 -4.98
N ARG A 117 9.36 -16.63 -6.02
CA ARG A 117 9.94 -15.54 -6.80
C ARG A 117 9.62 -14.19 -6.16
N VAL A 118 10.62 -13.31 -6.09
CA VAL A 118 10.42 -11.92 -5.69
C VAL A 118 9.85 -11.15 -6.87
N ARG A 119 8.61 -10.70 -6.76
CA ARG A 119 7.87 -10.02 -7.84
C ARG A 119 7.89 -8.50 -7.70
N ASP A 120 8.11 -8.01 -6.52
CA ASP A 120 8.27 -6.59 -6.21
C ASP A 120 9.16 -6.47 -4.98
N ALA A 121 10.02 -5.46 -4.96
CA ALA A 121 10.89 -5.19 -3.82
C ALA A 121 11.32 -3.73 -3.82
N GLY A 122 11.66 -3.21 -2.65
CA GLY A 122 12.19 -1.87 -2.52
C GLY A 122 12.52 -1.50 -1.10
N VAL A 123 13.03 -0.30 -0.95
CA VAL A 123 13.36 0.33 0.33
C VAL A 123 12.95 1.79 0.30
N ALA A 124 12.47 2.31 1.42
CA ALA A 124 12.14 3.72 1.57
C ALA A 124 12.48 4.21 2.98
N ARG A 125 12.69 5.51 3.10
CA ARG A 125 12.86 6.16 4.41
C ARG A 125 11.51 6.36 5.06
N CYS A 126 11.48 6.22 6.38
CA CYS A 126 10.32 6.59 7.15
C CYS A 126 10.25 8.12 7.26
N ARG A 127 9.02 8.61 7.33
CA ARG A 127 8.76 10.03 7.53
C ARG A 127 9.35 10.48 8.87
N ARG A 128 9.79 11.71 8.91
CA ARG A 128 10.18 12.29 10.20
C ARG A 128 8.91 12.58 10.97
N THR A 129 8.75 11.94 12.12
CA THR A 129 7.73 12.40 13.09
C THR A 129 8.07 13.82 13.45
N MET A 130 7.17 14.74 13.19
CA MET A 130 7.28 16.09 13.75
C MET A 130 7.08 15.94 15.26
N ASN A 131 8.16 16.14 16.00
CA ASN A 131 8.11 16.26 17.46
C ASN A 131 7.49 17.60 17.85
#